data_a798574d296d9b691dbb8b630dd732e3
#
_entry.id   a798574d296d9b691dbb8b630dd732e3
#
_cell.length_a   1.000
_cell.length_b   1.000
_cell.length_c   1.000
_cell.angle_alpha   90.00
_cell.angle_beta   90.00
_cell.angle_gamma   90.00
#
_symmetry.space_group_name_H-M   'P 1'
#
loop_
_entity.id
_entity.type
_entity.pdbx_description
1 polymer ?
#
loop_
_entity_poly.entity_id
_entity_poly.type
_entity_poly.pdbx_seq_one_letter_code
_entity_poly.pdbx_strand_id
1 'polypeptide(L)'
;MKGTASAIALILALATAAPAMAGEARASFTVSAVVPARVTLTALAQPSELEVSAADVERGYTEIAATYRVSHNGRRGYLLSLLPRRGLTREIEVQGLATTLVMGDEPIEVVQPGPPGSYQLALAFRFALDPAVVPGRYPLPLLVDARPL
;
A
#
# COMPACT_ATOMS: atom_id res chain seq x y z
N MET A 1 -26.71 52.73 95.20
CA MET A 1 -25.25 52.45 95.41
C MET A 1 -24.77 51.53 94.37
N LYS A 2 -23.84 52.05 93.52
CA LYS A 2 -22.82 51.40 92.73
C LYS A 2 -23.15 50.11 91.94
N GLY A 3 -23.45 50.26 90.68
CA GLY A 3 -23.50 49.16 89.72
C GLY A 3 -22.54 49.46 88.55
N THR A 4 -21.62 48.59 88.34
CA THR A 4 -20.59 48.66 87.31
C THR A 4 -21.12 48.21 85.99
N ALA A 5 -20.95 49.04 84.96
CA ALA A 5 -21.22 48.70 83.56
C ALA A 5 -20.12 47.79 83.01
N SER A 6 -20.47 46.68 82.47
CA SER A 6 -19.61 45.80 81.79
C SER A 6 -19.85 45.91 80.26
N ALA A 7 -18.90 46.56 79.61
CA ALA A 7 -18.94 46.68 78.13
C ALA A 7 -18.44 45.39 77.51
N ILE A 8 -19.29 44.71 76.78
CA ILE A 8 -18.90 43.56 75.94
C ILE A 8 -18.59 44.09 74.53
N ALA A 9 -17.28 44.09 74.17
CA ALA A 9 -16.84 44.41 72.85
C ALA A 9 -17.04 43.16 71.91
N LEU A 10 -18.00 43.26 71.01
CA LEU A 10 -18.23 42.25 70.01
C LEU A 10 -17.28 42.50 68.84
N ILE A 11 -16.20 41.71 68.77
CA ILE A 11 -15.28 41.74 67.62
C ILE A 11 -15.90 40.93 66.46
N LEU A 12 -16.39 41.65 65.42
CA LEU A 12 -16.90 41.07 64.22
C LEU A 12 -15.71 40.78 63.34
N ALA A 13 -15.26 39.49 63.28
CA ALA A 13 -14.23 39.02 62.32
C ALA A 13 -14.89 38.90 60.97
N LEU A 14 -14.59 39.86 60.06
CA LEU A 14 -14.93 39.75 58.65
C LEU A 14 -13.99 38.73 58.04
N ALA A 15 -14.46 37.51 57.80
CA ALA A 15 -13.79 36.54 56.99
C ALA A 15 -13.91 36.94 55.53
N THR A 16 -12.86 37.54 54.94
CA THR A 16 -12.74 37.78 53.53
C THR A 16 -12.53 36.45 52.84
N ALA A 17 -13.59 35.90 52.25
CA ALA A 17 -13.47 34.77 51.32
C ALA A 17 -12.75 35.26 50.04
N ALA A 18 -11.51 34.90 49.88
CA ALA A 18 -10.82 35.09 48.61
C ALA A 18 -11.46 34.18 47.55
N PRO A 19 -11.87 34.71 46.39
CA PRO A 19 -12.33 33.84 45.32
C PRO A 19 -11.18 32.95 44.87
N ALA A 20 -11.35 31.63 45.03
CA ALA A 20 -10.48 30.67 44.43
C ALA A 20 -10.61 30.81 42.90
N MET A 21 -9.64 31.45 42.26
CA MET A 21 -9.52 31.41 40.82
C MET A 21 -9.24 29.96 40.43
N ALA A 22 -10.30 29.24 40.04
CA ALA A 22 -10.17 27.95 39.37
C ALA A 22 -9.58 28.23 38.01
N GLY A 23 -8.27 28.18 37.95
CA GLY A 23 -7.55 28.23 36.65
C GLY A 23 -7.95 26.99 35.84
N GLU A 24 -8.64 27.20 34.72
CA GLU A 24 -8.84 26.12 33.75
C GLU A 24 -7.46 25.63 33.26
N ALA A 25 -6.99 24.53 33.81
CA ALA A 25 -5.82 23.83 33.31
C ALA A 25 -6.23 23.18 31.99
N ARG A 26 -5.95 23.82 30.86
CA ARG A 26 -6.08 23.23 29.54
C ARG A 26 -4.84 22.39 29.26
N ALA A 27 -4.94 21.08 29.37
CA ALA A 27 -3.95 20.15 28.88
C ALA A 27 -4.23 19.82 27.42
N SER A 28 -3.35 20.23 26.50
CA SER A 28 -3.43 19.82 25.10
C SER A 28 -2.57 18.56 24.90
N PHE A 29 -3.18 17.49 24.43
CA PHE A 29 -2.48 16.28 24.04
C PHE A 29 -2.32 16.29 22.51
N THR A 30 -1.09 16.24 22.02
CA THR A 30 -0.83 16.01 20.62
C THR A 30 -0.70 14.51 20.38
N VAL A 31 -1.69 13.92 19.71
CA VAL A 31 -1.61 12.52 19.26
C VAL A 31 -1.09 12.51 17.84
N SER A 32 0.09 11.96 17.63
CA SER A 32 0.63 11.70 16.29
C SER A 32 0.54 10.21 15.99
N ALA A 33 -0.06 9.87 14.85
CA ALA A 33 -0.11 8.51 14.34
C ALA A 33 0.64 8.46 13.01
N VAL A 34 1.57 7.53 12.86
CA VAL A 34 2.24 7.24 11.59
C VAL A 34 1.55 6.04 10.96
N VAL A 35 0.93 6.25 9.82
CA VAL A 35 0.37 5.16 9.01
C VAL A 35 1.45 4.68 8.05
N PRO A 36 1.96 3.45 8.18
CA PRO A 36 2.99 2.93 7.29
C PRO A 36 2.43 2.81 5.86
N ALA A 37 3.29 3.03 4.88
CA ALA A 37 2.95 2.79 3.49
C ALA A 37 2.66 1.30 3.28
N ARG A 38 1.56 1.00 2.60
CA ARG A 38 1.08 -0.36 2.36
C ARG A 38 0.63 -0.50 0.92
N VAL A 39 0.97 -1.64 0.32
CA VAL A 39 0.45 -2.08 -0.97
C VAL A 39 0.03 -3.54 -0.85
N THR A 40 -1.05 -3.89 -1.50
CA THR A 40 -1.52 -5.28 -1.63
C THR A 40 -1.83 -5.53 -3.10
N LEU A 41 -1.25 -6.57 -3.65
CA LEU A 41 -1.55 -7.09 -4.99
C LEU A 41 -2.29 -8.43 -4.84
N THR A 42 -3.44 -8.55 -5.47
CA THR A 42 -4.24 -9.77 -5.47
C THR A 42 -4.57 -10.15 -6.90
N ALA A 43 -4.19 -11.35 -7.33
CA ALA A 43 -4.60 -11.89 -8.62
C ALA A 43 -6.11 -12.16 -8.60
N LEU A 44 -6.85 -11.57 -9.54
CA LEU A 44 -8.27 -11.81 -9.76
C LEU A 44 -8.49 -12.87 -10.83
N ALA A 45 -7.70 -12.82 -11.90
CA ALA A 45 -7.66 -13.77 -12.98
C ALA A 45 -6.22 -13.89 -13.46
N GLN A 46 -5.61 -15.03 -13.19
CA GLN A 46 -4.26 -15.37 -13.64
C GLN A 46 -4.19 -16.88 -13.79
N PRO A 47 -3.71 -17.40 -14.91
CA PRO A 47 -3.42 -18.82 -15.03
C PRO A 47 -2.38 -19.25 -13.97
N SER A 48 -2.55 -20.43 -13.40
CA SER A 48 -1.56 -21.01 -12.47
C SER A 48 -0.33 -21.55 -13.19
N GLU A 49 -0.53 -21.94 -14.45
CA GLU A 49 0.47 -22.53 -15.34
C GLU A 49 0.38 -21.90 -16.72
N LEU A 50 1.46 -21.94 -17.45
CA LEU A 50 1.52 -21.59 -18.85
C LEU A 50 1.39 -22.87 -19.67
N GLU A 51 0.34 -22.96 -20.48
CA GLU A 51 0.17 -24.03 -21.45
C GLU A 51 0.79 -23.60 -22.78
N VAL A 52 1.76 -24.37 -23.24
CA VAL A 52 2.43 -24.15 -24.53
C VAL A 52 2.00 -25.24 -25.49
N SER A 53 1.29 -24.85 -26.54
CA SER A 53 0.84 -25.75 -27.59
C SER A 53 1.92 -25.93 -28.70
N ALA A 54 1.76 -26.94 -29.56
CA ALA A 54 2.62 -27.10 -30.72
C ALA A 54 2.58 -25.86 -31.64
N ALA A 55 1.43 -25.25 -31.79
CA ALA A 55 1.29 -24.02 -32.59
C ALA A 55 2.02 -22.83 -31.97
N ASP A 56 2.10 -22.75 -30.63
CA ASP A 56 2.88 -21.71 -29.95
C ASP A 56 4.38 -21.91 -30.17
N VAL A 57 4.84 -23.15 -30.13
CA VAL A 57 6.26 -23.47 -30.45
C VAL A 57 6.60 -23.11 -31.88
N GLU A 58 5.73 -23.40 -32.83
CA GLU A 58 5.92 -23.03 -34.25
C GLU A 58 5.94 -21.50 -34.43
N ARG A 59 5.08 -20.76 -33.74
CA ARG A 59 5.05 -19.30 -33.76
C ARG A 59 6.23 -18.66 -33.02
N GLY A 60 6.83 -19.41 -32.09
CA GLY A 60 7.90 -18.95 -31.22
C GLY A 60 7.45 -18.08 -30.05
N TYR A 61 6.15 -17.97 -29.79
CA TYR A 61 5.61 -17.23 -28.63
C TYR A 61 4.27 -17.76 -28.16
N THR A 62 3.91 -17.46 -26.92
CA THR A 62 2.58 -17.65 -26.36
C THR A 62 2.11 -16.40 -25.61
N GLU A 63 0.81 -16.22 -25.46
CA GLU A 63 0.20 -15.04 -24.85
C GLU A 63 -0.77 -15.44 -23.76
N ILE A 64 -0.78 -14.66 -22.68
CA ILE A 64 -1.78 -14.77 -21.61
C ILE A 64 -2.23 -13.39 -21.19
N ALA A 65 -3.42 -13.32 -20.61
CA ALA A 65 -3.92 -12.16 -19.91
C ALA A 65 -4.05 -12.46 -18.41
N ALA A 66 -3.77 -11.47 -17.59
CA ALA A 66 -3.98 -11.54 -16.15
C ALA A 66 -4.60 -10.24 -15.65
N THR A 67 -5.42 -10.36 -14.63
CA THR A 67 -6.05 -9.22 -13.97
C THR A 67 -5.75 -9.26 -12.49
N TYR A 68 -5.31 -8.14 -11.96
CA TYR A 68 -4.95 -7.96 -10.57
C TYR A 68 -5.79 -6.86 -9.94
N ARG A 69 -6.01 -6.96 -8.64
CA ARG A 69 -6.44 -5.84 -7.81
C ARG A 69 -5.25 -5.33 -7.01
N VAL A 70 -4.98 -4.04 -7.14
CA VAL A 70 -3.95 -3.34 -6.36
C VAL A 70 -4.64 -2.39 -5.40
N SER A 71 -4.33 -2.50 -4.11
CA SER A 71 -4.79 -1.54 -3.09
C SER A 71 -3.59 -0.93 -2.41
N HIS A 72 -3.53 0.39 -2.33
CA HIS A 72 -2.42 1.10 -1.67
C HIS A 72 -2.87 2.37 -0.96
N ASN A 73 -2.10 2.78 0.04
CA ASN A 73 -2.29 4.03 0.77
C ASN A 73 -1.20 5.09 0.49
N GLY A 74 -0.29 4.80 -0.43
CA GLY A 74 0.79 5.71 -0.82
C GLY A 74 0.27 6.90 -1.64
N ARG A 75 0.66 8.13 -1.29
CA ARG A 75 0.22 9.34 -1.99
C ARG A 75 0.81 9.49 -3.40
N ARG A 76 1.94 8.86 -3.67
CA ARG A 76 2.66 8.92 -4.95
C ARG A 76 2.44 7.70 -5.83
N GLY A 77 1.60 6.74 -5.39
CA GLY A 77 1.42 5.48 -6.06
C GLY A 77 2.22 4.33 -5.42
N TYR A 78 2.63 3.38 -6.24
CA TYR A 78 3.34 2.18 -5.82
C TYR A 78 4.34 1.73 -6.90
N LEU A 79 5.26 0.83 -6.51
CA LEU A 79 6.15 0.13 -7.43
C LEU A 79 5.52 -1.21 -7.81
N LEU A 80 5.45 -1.48 -9.11
CA LEU A 80 5.12 -2.78 -9.68
C LEU A 80 6.43 -3.46 -10.05
N SER A 81 6.69 -4.63 -9.50
CA SER A 81 7.89 -5.43 -9.76
C SER A 81 7.53 -6.61 -10.66
N LEU A 82 8.24 -6.73 -11.77
CA LEU A 82 8.12 -7.81 -12.74
C LEU A 82 9.39 -8.65 -12.62
N LEU A 83 9.25 -9.90 -12.16
CA LEU A 83 10.37 -10.79 -11.86
C LEU A 83 10.32 -12.00 -12.80
N PRO A 84 11.15 -12.03 -13.85
CA PRO A 84 11.21 -13.14 -14.79
C PRO A 84 11.81 -14.39 -14.14
N ARG A 85 11.35 -15.56 -14.58
CA ARG A 85 11.92 -16.86 -14.26
C ARG A 85 12.61 -17.41 -15.47
N ARG A 86 13.86 -17.79 -15.32
CA ARG A 86 14.69 -18.30 -16.40
C ARG A 86 14.25 -19.67 -16.92
N GLY A 87 14.58 -19.96 -18.16
CA GLY A 87 14.56 -21.30 -18.74
C GLY A 87 13.43 -21.58 -19.72
N LEU A 88 12.40 -20.73 -19.81
CA LEU A 88 11.30 -20.95 -20.74
C LEU A 88 11.23 -19.88 -21.84
N THR A 89 11.59 -18.66 -21.49
CA THR A 89 11.42 -17.50 -22.37
C THR A 89 12.73 -16.77 -22.56
N ARG A 90 12.93 -16.20 -23.76
CA ARG A 90 14.04 -15.30 -24.08
C ARG A 90 13.70 -13.85 -23.80
N GLU A 91 12.42 -13.51 -23.96
CA GLU A 91 11.91 -12.16 -23.85
C GLU A 91 10.43 -12.19 -23.40
N ILE A 92 10.04 -11.22 -22.62
CA ILE A 92 8.68 -11.03 -22.15
C ILE A 92 8.24 -9.62 -22.51
N GLU A 93 7.17 -9.52 -23.29
CA GLU A 93 6.51 -8.25 -23.56
C GLU A 93 5.31 -8.11 -22.60
N VAL A 94 5.19 -6.96 -21.97
CA VAL A 94 4.13 -6.63 -21.00
C VAL A 94 3.36 -5.43 -21.50
N GLN A 95 2.08 -5.61 -21.72
CA GLN A 95 1.12 -4.59 -22.13
C GLN A 95 0.09 -4.34 -21.03
N GLY A 96 -0.58 -3.18 -21.08
CA GLY A 96 -1.58 -2.77 -20.07
C GLY A 96 -1.02 -1.78 -19.04
N LEU A 97 0.25 -1.42 -19.12
CA LEU A 97 0.89 -0.31 -18.42
C LEU A 97 0.85 0.97 -19.26
N ALA A 98 1.34 2.09 -18.72
CA ALA A 98 1.42 3.34 -19.47
C ALA A 98 2.21 3.22 -20.80
N THR A 99 3.19 2.33 -20.81
CA THR A 99 3.97 1.96 -21.99
C THR A 99 4.11 0.44 -22.06
N THR A 100 4.21 -0.11 -23.26
CA THR A 100 4.59 -1.50 -23.44
C THR A 100 6.04 -1.68 -22.99
N LEU A 101 6.28 -2.69 -22.17
CA LEU A 101 7.61 -3.04 -21.68
C LEU A 101 8.08 -4.31 -22.37
N VAL A 102 9.36 -4.35 -22.68
CA VAL A 102 10.04 -5.54 -23.16
C VAL A 102 11.18 -5.84 -22.20
N MET A 103 11.24 -7.06 -21.70
CA MET A 103 12.22 -7.49 -20.71
C MET A 103 12.80 -8.86 -21.04
N GLY A 104 14.05 -9.07 -20.69
CA GLY A 104 14.71 -10.37 -20.69
C GLY A 104 14.70 -11.01 -19.31
N ASP A 105 15.86 -11.52 -18.90
CA ASP A 105 16.05 -12.22 -17.61
C ASP A 105 16.21 -11.29 -16.40
N GLU A 106 16.25 -9.98 -16.60
CA GLU A 106 16.44 -9.02 -15.52
C GLU A 106 15.09 -8.51 -14.99
N PRO A 107 14.93 -8.41 -13.66
CA PRO A 107 13.75 -7.80 -13.06
C PRO A 107 13.59 -6.34 -13.47
N ILE A 108 12.33 -5.93 -13.70
CA ILE A 108 11.98 -4.53 -13.97
C ILE A 108 11.05 -4.03 -12.89
N GLU A 109 11.29 -2.81 -12.44
CA GLU A 109 10.41 -2.09 -11.53
C GLU A 109 9.81 -0.87 -12.22
N VAL A 110 8.50 -0.73 -12.13
CA VAL A 110 7.74 0.33 -12.77
C VAL A 110 6.95 1.10 -11.73
N VAL A 111 7.17 2.41 -11.70
CA VAL A 111 6.35 3.29 -10.86
C VAL A 111 4.96 3.39 -11.47
N GLN A 112 3.95 3.04 -10.69
CA GLN A 112 2.55 3.26 -11.01
C GLN A 112 2.05 4.45 -10.21
N PRO A 113 1.97 5.65 -10.81
CA PRO A 113 1.49 6.84 -10.11
C PRO A 113 -0.01 6.75 -9.89
N GLY A 114 -0.48 7.33 -8.79
CA GLY A 114 -1.90 7.39 -8.49
C GLY A 114 -2.19 7.76 -7.04
N PRO A 115 -3.39 8.29 -6.76
CA PRO A 115 -3.82 8.54 -5.40
C PRO A 115 -4.06 7.24 -4.64
N PRO A 116 -4.09 7.28 -3.29
CA PRO A 116 -4.47 6.13 -2.50
C PRO A 116 -5.82 5.55 -2.92
N GLY A 117 -5.92 4.24 -2.98
CA GLY A 117 -7.16 3.59 -3.41
C GLY A 117 -6.99 2.13 -3.78
N SER A 118 -8.04 1.58 -4.41
CA SER A 118 -8.05 0.23 -4.95
C SER A 118 -8.34 0.30 -6.45
N TYR A 119 -7.50 -0.33 -7.24
CA TYR A 119 -7.51 -0.28 -8.70
C TYR A 119 -7.46 -1.68 -9.28
N GLN A 120 -8.04 -1.83 -10.45
CA GLN A 120 -7.90 -3.03 -11.25
C GLN A 120 -6.81 -2.80 -12.30
N LEU A 121 -5.85 -3.73 -12.37
CA LEU A 121 -4.74 -3.71 -13.32
C LEU A 121 -4.89 -4.92 -14.23
N ALA A 122 -5.18 -4.68 -15.50
CA ALA A 122 -5.24 -5.71 -16.53
C ALA A 122 -3.94 -5.69 -17.34
N LEU A 123 -3.24 -6.81 -17.35
CA LEU A 123 -1.98 -6.98 -18.05
C LEU A 123 -2.13 -8.09 -19.11
N ALA A 124 -1.52 -7.89 -20.25
CA ALA A 124 -1.30 -8.92 -21.25
C ALA A 124 0.20 -9.19 -21.37
N PHE A 125 0.54 -10.46 -21.38
CA PHE A 125 1.93 -10.91 -21.48
C PHE A 125 2.11 -11.71 -22.77
N ARG A 126 3.17 -11.40 -23.50
CA ARG A 126 3.64 -12.18 -24.62
C ARG A 126 5.01 -12.73 -24.28
N PHE A 127 5.13 -14.02 -24.27
CA PHE A 127 6.33 -14.77 -23.91
C PHE A 127 7.00 -15.31 -25.19
N ALA A 128 8.11 -14.72 -25.59
CA ALA A 128 8.93 -15.26 -26.66
C ALA A 128 9.65 -16.52 -26.15
N LEU A 129 9.28 -17.67 -26.69
CA LEU A 129 9.77 -18.97 -26.23
C LEU A 129 11.22 -19.22 -26.59
N ASP A 130 11.94 -19.92 -25.73
CA ASP A 130 13.25 -20.47 -26.10
C ASP A 130 13.08 -21.54 -27.17
N PRO A 131 13.98 -21.64 -28.17
CA PRO A 131 13.91 -22.64 -29.26
C PRO A 131 13.91 -24.09 -28.79
N ALA A 132 14.37 -24.35 -27.55
CA ALA A 132 14.41 -25.70 -26.98
C ALA A 132 13.10 -26.10 -26.30
N VAL A 133 12.13 -25.19 -26.20
CA VAL A 133 10.84 -25.45 -25.54
C VAL A 133 10.01 -26.41 -26.39
N VAL A 134 9.41 -27.39 -25.72
CA VAL A 134 8.48 -28.35 -26.32
C VAL A 134 7.06 -28.09 -25.84
N PRO A 135 6.04 -28.55 -26.56
CA PRO A 135 4.65 -28.43 -26.07
C PRO A 135 4.49 -29.08 -24.69
N GLY A 136 3.77 -28.39 -23.78
CA GLY A 136 3.57 -28.85 -22.41
C GLY A 136 3.02 -27.79 -21.47
N ARG A 137 2.98 -28.11 -20.19
CA ARG A 137 2.60 -27.19 -19.11
C ARG A 137 3.83 -26.81 -18.32
N TYR A 138 3.96 -25.51 -18.08
CA TYR A 138 5.10 -24.92 -17.40
C TYR A 138 4.64 -23.99 -16.29
N PRO A 139 5.44 -23.83 -15.25
CA PRO A 139 5.20 -22.74 -14.30
C PRO A 139 5.21 -21.39 -15.04
N LEU A 140 4.40 -20.44 -14.59
CA LEU A 140 4.43 -19.09 -15.16
C LEU A 140 5.87 -18.52 -15.13
N PRO A 141 6.38 -18.03 -16.27
CA PRO A 141 7.75 -17.53 -16.36
C PRO A 141 7.93 -16.13 -15.79
N LEU A 142 6.89 -15.55 -15.19
CA LEU A 142 6.89 -14.22 -14.61
C LEU A 142 6.14 -14.21 -13.29
N LEU A 143 6.74 -13.60 -12.27
CA LEU A 143 6.06 -13.22 -11.04
C LEU A 143 5.80 -11.70 -11.06
N VAL A 144 4.58 -11.30 -10.74
CA VAL A 144 4.19 -9.91 -10.57
C VAL A 144 4.02 -9.63 -9.09
N ASP A 145 4.66 -8.60 -8.57
CA ASP A 145 4.57 -8.16 -7.19
C ASP A 145 4.41 -6.63 -7.11
N ALA A 146 3.96 -6.13 -5.98
CA ALA A 146 3.81 -4.70 -5.76
C ALA A 146 4.28 -4.29 -4.37
N ARG A 147 5.00 -3.17 -4.29
CA ARG A 147 5.53 -2.65 -3.03
C ARG A 147 5.33 -1.13 -2.89
N PRO A 148 5.32 -0.59 -1.68
CA PRO A 148 5.29 0.86 -1.47
C PRO A 148 6.48 1.57 -2.12
N LEU A 149 6.22 2.81 -2.57
CA LEU A 149 7.26 3.78 -2.97
C LEU A 149 7.95 4.37 -1.76
#